data_cb30dffda0b8867e7c5fa7d0e7da9555
#
_entry.id   cb30dffda0b8867e7c5fa7d0e7da9555
#
_cell.length_a   1.000
_cell.length_b   1.000
_cell.length_c   1.000
_cell.angle_alpha   90.00
_cell.angle_beta   90.00
_cell.angle_gamma   90.00
#
_symmetry.space_group_name_H-M   'P 1'
#
loop_
_entity.id
_entity.type
_entity.pdbx_description
1 polymer ?
#
loop_
_entity_poly.entity_id
_entity_poly.type
_entity_poly.pdbx_seq_one_letter_code
_entity_poly.pdbx_strand_id
1 'polypeptide(L)'
;AISGIAKDLNKMSAKSAIKTVVPETPDDAQRGEKQLFKWVAILTGSKNALKGVGFFLGAVLLTMFGFNAAVGWMAAGLAMAFLITLVLPGEIGKMKAKPAFSSLFSKSEGINVLSLARFFLFGARDVWFVVALPVFLEASLGWNFEQVGAFMGTWVIGYGIVQGTAPGLRRLWGQTTTPGVSAVQFWSALLTAIPALIGVALWREANVGVAITAGLAAFGVVFAMNSSIHSYMVLAYTDAESVSLNVGFYYMANAAGRLVGTLLSGAVFMLGRTAAGGMQACLWCSSLLVLLAWISSLRLPPPLRAAP
;
A
#
# COMPACT_ATOMS: atom_id res chain seq x y z
N ALA A 1 -7.67 -19.29 3.72
CA ALA A 1 -8.74 -18.43 3.15
C ALA A 1 -9.43 -17.58 4.23
N ILE A 2 -9.98 -18.16 5.31
CA ILE A 2 -10.75 -17.45 6.37
C ILE A 2 -9.93 -16.33 7.03
N SER A 3 -8.67 -16.57 7.37
CA SER A 3 -7.75 -15.55 7.93
C SER A 3 -7.57 -14.33 7.00
N GLY A 4 -7.54 -14.55 5.68
CA GLY A 4 -7.47 -13.47 4.69
C GLY A 4 -8.72 -12.60 4.70
N ILE A 5 -9.89 -13.22 4.75
CA ILE A 5 -11.19 -12.52 4.81
C ILE A 5 -11.27 -11.69 6.10
N ALA A 6 -10.98 -12.28 7.26
CA ALA A 6 -10.98 -11.58 8.54
C ALA A 6 -10.04 -10.37 8.56
N LYS A 7 -8.83 -10.52 8.00
CA LYS A 7 -7.85 -9.44 7.84
C LYS A 7 -8.37 -8.30 6.97
N ASP A 8 -9.06 -8.59 5.87
CA ASP A 8 -9.55 -7.55 4.96
C ASP A 8 -10.80 -6.86 5.53
N LEU A 9 -11.69 -7.59 6.22
CA LEU A 9 -12.79 -6.99 6.98
C LEU A 9 -12.29 -6.03 8.06
N ASN A 10 -11.28 -6.40 8.83
CA ASN A 10 -10.68 -5.52 9.84
C ASN A 10 -10.10 -4.24 9.21
N LYS A 11 -9.43 -4.36 8.06
CA LYS A 11 -8.92 -3.17 7.34
C LYS A 11 -10.02 -2.21 6.89
N MET A 12 -11.13 -2.77 6.40
CA MET A 12 -12.27 -1.98 5.94
C MET A 12 -12.95 -1.29 7.12
N SER A 13 -13.23 -2.02 8.19
CA SER A 13 -13.86 -1.50 9.41
C SER A 13 -13.03 -0.39 10.04
N ALA A 14 -11.73 -0.61 10.24
CA ALA A 14 -10.84 0.39 10.83
C ALA A 14 -10.77 1.69 10.00
N LYS A 15 -10.75 1.58 8.66
CA LYS A 15 -10.70 2.75 7.79
C LYS A 15 -12.04 3.49 7.72
N SER A 16 -13.15 2.75 7.74
CA SER A 16 -14.50 3.34 7.80
C SER A 16 -14.72 4.06 9.12
N ALA A 17 -14.27 3.48 10.24
CA ALA A 17 -14.38 4.08 11.57
C ALA A 17 -13.67 5.45 11.67
N ILE A 18 -12.51 5.63 11.02
CA ILE A 18 -11.82 6.94 11.02
C ILE A 18 -12.73 8.03 10.46
N LYS A 19 -13.46 7.75 9.38
CA LYS A 19 -14.33 8.76 8.76
C LYS A 19 -15.52 9.11 9.66
N THR A 20 -16.03 8.15 10.43
CA THR A 20 -17.16 8.38 11.34
C THR A 20 -16.76 9.09 12.64
N VAL A 21 -15.48 8.99 13.04
CA VAL A 21 -14.96 9.60 14.29
C VAL A 21 -14.45 11.03 14.07
N VAL A 22 -14.01 11.36 12.86
CA VAL A 22 -13.57 12.74 12.55
C VAL A 22 -14.81 13.62 12.36
N PRO A 23 -15.05 14.63 13.21
CA PRO A 23 -16.25 15.48 13.14
C PRO A 23 -16.30 16.26 11.81
N GLU A 24 -17.48 16.27 11.20
CA GLU A 24 -17.79 17.13 10.05
C GLU A 24 -18.43 18.41 10.62
N THR A 25 -17.62 19.35 11.11
CA THR A 25 -18.12 20.67 11.49
C THR A 25 -18.10 21.60 10.27
N PRO A 26 -19.22 22.21 9.90
CA PRO A 26 -19.29 23.13 8.75
C PRO A 26 -18.29 24.28 8.82
N ASP A 27 -18.05 24.79 10.04
CA ASP A 27 -17.19 25.96 10.28
C ASP A 27 -15.68 25.65 10.17
N ASP A 28 -15.26 24.37 10.09
CA ASP A 28 -13.85 23.97 10.05
C ASP A 28 -13.60 22.74 9.14
N ALA A 29 -14.29 22.71 7.97
CA ALA A 29 -14.20 21.59 7.02
C ALA A 29 -12.74 21.28 6.62
N GLN A 30 -11.92 22.32 6.41
CA GLN A 30 -10.50 22.17 6.05
C GLN A 30 -9.68 21.51 7.18
N ARG A 31 -10.01 21.79 8.44
CA ARG A 31 -9.37 21.16 9.59
C ARG A 31 -9.76 19.69 9.72
N GLY A 32 -11.03 19.35 9.48
CA GLY A 32 -11.53 17.98 9.44
C GLY A 32 -10.83 17.14 8.39
N GLU A 33 -10.64 17.67 7.17
CA GLU A 33 -9.92 16.99 6.10
C GLU A 33 -8.42 16.75 6.41
N LYS A 34 -7.74 17.74 6.99
CA LYS A 34 -6.34 17.59 7.43
C LYS A 34 -6.23 16.52 8.51
N GLN A 35 -7.18 16.46 9.44
CA GLN A 35 -7.24 15.45 10.48
C GLN A 35 -7.53 14.06 9.91
N LEU A 36 -8.46 13.96 8.96
CA LEU A 36 -8.76 12.72 8.24
C LEU A 36 -7.51 12.18 7.52
N PHE A 37 -6.81 13.03 6.77
CA PHE A 37 -5.56 12.62 6.10
C PHE A 37 -4.51 12.14 7.10
N LYS A 38 -4.33 12.84 8.22
CA LYS A 38 -3.40 12.48 9.29
C LYS A 38 -3.70 11.09 9.86
N TRP A 39 -4.94 10.84 10.24
CA TRP A 39 -5.31 9.55 10.85
C TRP A 39 -5.26 8.38 9.88
N VAL A 40 -5.67 8.60 8.63
CA VAL A 40 -5.55 7.57 7.57
C VAL A 40 -4.09 7.24 7.26
N ALA A 41 -3.21 8.23 7.24
CA ALA A 41 -1.79 8.03 7.04
C ALA A 41 -1.17 7.23 8.19
N ILE A 42 -1.45 7.62 9.44
CA ILE A 42 -0.99 6.91 10.65
C ILE A 42 -1.49 5.46 10.66
N LEU A 43 -2.80 5.24 10.46
CA LEU A 43 -3.37 3.89 10.44
C LEU A 43 -2.72 3.01 9.36
N THR A 44 -2.53 3.55 8.16
CA THR A 44 -2.01 2.76 7.04
C THR A 44 -0.51 2.54 7.17
N GLY A 45 0.22 3.55 7.61
CA GLY A 45 1.68 3.51 7.81
C GLY A 45 2.07 2.59 8.97
N SER A 46 1.47 2.76 10.14
CA SER A 46 1.74 1.91 11.31
C SER A 46 1.49 0.43 11.03
N LYS A 47 0.40 0.12 10.33
CA LYS A 47 0.09 -1.24 9.92
C LYS A 47 1.15 -1.83 9.00
N ASN A 48 1.71 -1.06 8.06
CA ASN A 48 2.75 -1.53 7.18
C ASN A 48 4.09 -1.66 7.92
N ALA A 49 4.43 -0.70 8.79
CA ALA A 49 5.63 -0.80 9.64
C ALA A 49 5.55 -2.03 10.56
N LEU A 50 4.44 -2.24 11.24
CA LEU A 50 4.23 -3.42 12.10
C LEU A 50 4.29 -4.74 11.32
N LYS A 51 3.85 -4.74 10.05
CA LYS A 51 4.02 -5.91 9.19
C LYS A 51 5.50 -6.24 8.96
N GLY A 52 6.33 -5.22 8.74
CA GLY A 52 7.79 -5.40 8.61
C GLY A 52 8.41 -5.92 9.91
N VAL A 53 8.03 -5.34 11.07
CA VAL A 53 8.44 -5.84 12.40
C VAL A 53 8.02 -7.31 12.59
N GLY A 54 6.85 -7.69 12.09
CA GLY A 54 6.36 -9.07 12.15
C GLY A 54 7.28 -10.08 11.46
N PHE A 55 8.03 -9.71 10.41
CA PHE A 55 9.04 -10.59 9.79
C PHE A 55 10.17 -10.90 10.77
N PHE A 56 10.71 -9.89 11.45
CA PHE A 56 11.77 -10.08 12.44
C PHE A 56 11.26 -10.85 13.67
N LEU A 57 10.09 -10.49 14.19
CA LEU A 57 9.49 -11.18 15.33
C LEU A 57 9.23 -12.66 15.01
N GLY A 58 8.71 -12.95 13.81
CA GLY A 58 8.49 -14.31 13.36
C GLY A 58 9.81 -15.12 13.28
N ALA A 59 10.87 -14.53 12.75
CA ALA A 59 12.19 -15.17 12.70
C ALA A 59 12.73 -15.44 14.10
N VAL A 60 12.67 -14.48 15.02
CA VAL A 60 13.11 -14.63 16.42
C VAL A 60 12.33 -15.74 17.13
N LEU A 61 11.00 -15.72 17.04
CA LEU A 61 10.17 -16.75 17.66
C LEU A 61 10.50 -18.15 17.11
N LEU A 62 10.69 -18.27 15.80
CA LEU A 62 11.04 -19.54 15.16
C LEU A 62 12.40 -20.05 15.62
N THR A 63 13.40 -19.18 15.69
CA THR A 63 14.77 -19.53 16.08
C THR A 63 14.86 -19.89 17.56
N MET A 64 14.16 -19.17 18.45
CA MET A 64 14.25 -19.37 19.89
C MET A 64 13.38 -20.53 20.40
N PHE A 65 12.21 -20.74 19.82
CA PHE A 65 11.18 -21.65 20.36
C PHE A 65 10.81 -22.79 19.41
N GLY A 66 11.30 -22.79 18.17
CA GLY A 66 10.90 -23.74 17.14
C GLY A 66 9.47 -23.50 16.60
N PHE A 67 9.10 -24.24 15.56
CA PHE A 67 7.89 -23.99 14.78
C PHE A 67 6.60 -24.07 15.61
N ASN A 68 6.41 -25.15 16.37
CA ASN A 68 5.16 -25.39 17.11
C ASN A 68 4.92 -24.34 18.20
N ALA A 69 5.97 -23.99 18.96
CA ALA A 69 5.85 -22.98 20.00
C ALA A 69 5.70 -21.57 19.42
N ALA A 70 6.37 -21.24 18.31
CA ALA A 70 6.19 -19.97 17.61
C ALA A 70 4.74 -19.79 17.14
N VAL A 71 4.12 -20.82 16.56
CA VAL A 71 2.69 -20.79 16.19
C VAL A 71 1.80 -20.63 17.43
N GLY A 72 2.13 -21.31 18.54
CA GLY A 72 1.43 -21.18 19.83
C GLY A 72 1.46 -19.77 20.37
N TRP A 73 2.61 -19.10 20.37
CA TRP A 73 2.76 -17.71 20.79
C TRP A 73 1.96 -16.73 19.91
N MET A 74 1.97 -16.95 18.59
CA MET A 74 1.14 -16.13 17.67
C MET A 74 -0.36 -16.35 17.92
N ALA A 75 -0.78 -17.59 18.16
CA ALA A 75 -2.18 -17.91 18.51
C ALA A 75 -2.60 -17.27 19.84
N ALA A 76 -1.74 -17.31 20.87
CA ALA A 76 -2.00 -16.63 22.15
C ALA A 76 -2.12 -15.12 22.00
N GLY A 77 -1.26 -14.48 21.20
CA GLY A 77 -1.37 -13.06 20.90
C GLY A 77 -2.68 -12.70 20.18
N LEU A 78 -3.13 -13.52 19.23
CA LEU A 78 -4.41 -13.35 18.56
C LEU A 78 -5.59 -13.54 19.51
N ALA A 79 -5.54 -14.54 20.40
CA ALA A 79 -6.56 -14.77 21.42
C ALA A 79 -6.67 -13.58 22.38
N MET A 80 -5.55 -13.03 22.84
CA MET A 80 -5.53 -11.83 23.67
C MET A 80 -6.13 -10.62 22.95
N ALA A 81 -5.75 -10.39 21.67
CA ALA A 81 -6.35 -9.34 20.87
C ALA A 81 -7.87 -9.52 20.71
N PHE A 82 -8.34 -10.75 20.51
CA PHE A 82 -9.76 -11.07 20.44
C PHE A 82 -10.48 -10.75 21.74
N LEU A 83 -9.95 -11.14 22.90
CA LEU A 83 -10.53 -10.81 24.21
C LEU A 83 -10.65 -9.31 24.43
N ILE A 84 -9.63 -8.52 24.03
CA ILE A 84 -9.67 -7.07 24.11
C ILE A 84 -10.80 -6.50 23.23
N THR A 85 -11.04 -7.07 22.03
CA THR A 85 -12.12 -6.58 21.16
C THR A 85 -13.51 -6.82 21.70
N LEU A 86 -13.71 -7.79 22.59
CA LEU A 86 -15.00 -8.06 23.23
C LEU A 86 -15.41 -6.95 24.22
N VAL A 87 -14.44 -6.18 24.72
CA VAL A 87 -14.67 -5.06 25.65
C VAL A 87 -14.99 -3.75 24.90
N LEU A 88 -14.75 -3.71 23.59
CA LEU A 88 -15.01 -2.50 22.80
C LEU A 88 -16.52 -2.31 22.55
N PRO A 89 -17.01 -1.03 22.57
CA PRO A 89 -18.41 -0.74 22.29
C PRO A 89 -18.83 -1.25 20.90
N GLY A 90 -19.92 -2.03 20.84
CA GLY A 90 -20.38 -2.69 19.60
C GLY A 90 -21.03 -1.78 18.55
N GLU A 91 -21.05 -0.46 18.79
CA GLU A 91 -21.75 0.51 17.93
C GLU A 91 -20.87 1.19 16.89
N ILE A 92 -19.54 0.98 16.93
CA ILE A 92 -18.60 1.61 16.02
C ILE A 92 -18.74 0.95 14.65
N GLY A 93 -19.27 1.70 13.67
CA GLY A 93 -19.28 1.28 12.25
C GLY A 93 -20.53 0.54 11.76
N LYS A 94 -21.67 0.66 12.42
CA LYS A 94 -22.95 0.14 11.88
C LYS A 94 -23.29 0.79 10.55
N MET A 95 -23.42 -0.01 9.49
CA MET A 95 -23.90 0.45 8.19
C MET A 95 -25.40 0.71 8.23
N LYS A 96 -25.84 1.86 7.73
CA LYS A 96 -27.27 2.20 7.60
C LYS A 96 -27.94 1.47 6.43
N ALA A 97 -27.20 1.07 5.40
CA ALA A 97 -27.74 0.37 4.22
C ALA A 97 -26.99 -0.95 3.96
N LYS A 98 -27.75 -2.01 3.62
CA LYS A 98 -27.18 -3.29 3.15
C LYS A 98 -26.81 -3.16 1.68
N PRO A 99 -25.53 -3.32 1.29
CA PRO A 99 -25.15 -3.29 -0.12
C PRO A 99 -25.74 -4.48 -0.85
N ALA A 100 -26.24 -4.26 -2.07
CA ALA A 100 -26.64 -5.37 -2.94
C ALA A 100 -25.39 -6.08 -3.46
N PHE A 101 -25.34 -7.40 -3.35
CA PHE A 101 -24.25 -8.23 -3.88
C PHE A 101 -24.04 -8.11 -5.39
N SER A 102 -25.01 -7.57 -6.11
CA SER A 102 -24.98 -7.37 -7.56
C SER A 102 -24.19 -6.16 -8.04
N SER A 103 -23.79 -5.23 -7.16
CA SER A 103 -23.01 -4.05 -7.56
C SER A 103 -21.52 -4.35 -7.52
N LEU A 104 -20.96 -4.76 -8.66
CA LEU A 104 -19.52 -5.01 -8.84
C LEU A 104 -18.67 -3.73 -8.91
N PHE A 105 -19.29 -2.58 -9.15
CA PHE A 105 -18.62 -1.28 -9.25
C PHE A 105 -19.28 -0.27 -8.32
N SER A 106 -18.49 0.71 -7.86
CA SER A 106 -19.03 1.85 -7.12
C SER A 106 -19.90 2.71 -8.04
N LYS A 107 -20.93 3.34 -7.48
CA LYS A 107 -21.70 4.38 -8.17
C LYS A 107 -20.89 5.65 -8.41
N SER A 108 -19.81 5.85 -7.69
CA SER A 108 -18.90 7.01 -7.81
C SER A 108 -17.83 6.76 -8.87
N GLU A 109 -17.80 7.58 -9.90
CA GLU A 109 -16.76 7.53 -10.94
C GLU A 109 -15.36 7.73 -10.34
N GLY A 110 -15.19 8.68 -9.41
CA GLY A 110 -13.93 8.92 -8.73
C GLY A 110 -13.39 7.69 -8.00
N ILE A 111 -14.27 6.91 -7.36
CA ILE A 111 -13.89 5.66 -6.69
C ILE A 111 -13.45 4.60 -7.73
N ASN A 112 -14.16 4.46 -8.85
CA ASN A 112 -13.82 3.48 -9.87
C ASN A 112 -12.47 3.79 -10.52
N VAL A 113 -12.24 5.05 -10.89
CA VAL A 113 -10.96 5.51 -11.47
C VAL A 113 -9.81 5.38 -10.46
N LEU A 114 -10.03 5.78 -9.21
CA LEU A 114 -9.01 5.64 -8.14
C LEU A 114 -8.69 4.17 -7.87
N SER A 115 -9.68 3.29 -7.90
CA SER A 115 -9.52 1.85 -7.73
C SER A 115 -8.73 1.23 -8.88
N LEU A 116 -8.98 1.66 -10.12
CA LEU A 116 -8.20 1.24 -11.29
C LEU A 116 -6.73 1.69 -11.18
N ALA A 117 -6.50 2.96 -10.84
CA ALA A 117 -5.15 3.45 -10.59
C ALA A 117 -4.45 2.67 -9.46
N ARG A 118 -5.20 2.32 -8.40
CA ARG A 118 -4.69 1.50 -7.29
C ARG A 118 -4.33 0.09 -7.71
N PHE A 119 -5.12 -0.52 -8.56
CA PHE A 119 -4.83 -1.84 -9.14
C PHE A 119 -3.44 -1.85 -9.79
N PHE A 120 -3.20 -0.94 -10.72
CA PHE A 120 -1.92 -0.83 -11.41
C PHE A 120 -0.77 -0.45 -10.48
N LEU A 121 -0.98 0.50 -9.56
CA LEU A 121 0.04 0.95 -8.62
C LEU A 121 0.56 -0.20 -7.73
N PHE A 122 -0.32 -1.06 -7.23
CA PHE A 122 0.08 -2.18 -6.38
C PHE A 122 0.60 -3.37 -7.18
N GLY A 123 0.10 -3.58 -8.39
CA GLY A 123 0.70 -4.51 -9.35
C GLY A 123 2.14 -4.13 -9.66
N ALA A 124 2.40 -2.86 -9.90
CA ALA A 124 3.73 -2.33 -10.18
C ALA A 124 4.76 -2.60 -9.08
N ARG A 125 4.36 -2.56 -7.82
CA ARG A 125 5.25 -2.93 -6.71
C ARG A 125 5.46 -4.44 -6.65
N ASP A 126 4.37 -5.21 -6.70
CA ASP A 126 4.44 -6.65 -6.44
C ASP A 126 5.12 -7.42 -7.60
N VAL A 127 5.18 -6.83 -8.81
CA VAL A 127 5.87 -7.45 -9.97
C VAL A 127 7.38 -7.61 -9.77
N TRP A 128 8.03 -6.77 -8.98
CA TRP A 128 9.44 -6.94 -8.66
C TRP A 128 9.68 -7.39 -7.22
N PHE A 129 8.75 -7.09 -6.28
CA PHE A 129 9.00 -7.25 -4.84
C PHE A 129 8.85 -8.70 -4.36
N VAL A 130 7.86 -9.46 -4.87
CA VAL A 130 7.42 -10.71 -4.23
C VAL A 130 8.31 -11.90 -4.58
N VAL A 131 8.67 -12.05 -5.86
CA VAL A 131 9.46 -13.19 -6.38
C VAL A 131 10.79 -12.71 -6.96
N ALA A 132 10.76 -11.71 -7.84
CA ALA A 132 11.95 -11.29 -8.58
C ALA A 132 13.06 -10.76 -7.67
N LEU A 133 12.72 -9.91 -6.68
CA LEU A 133 13.72 -9.29 -5.81
C LEU A 133 14.48 -10.31 -4.94
N PRO A 134 13.85 -11.19 -4.16
CA PRO A 134 14.60 -12.16 -3.36
C PRO A 134 15.48 -13.07 -4.21
N VAL A 135 14.98 -13.57 -5.34
CA VAL A 135 15.78 -14.40 -6.27
C VAL A 135 16.97 -13.62 -6.85
N PHE A 136 16.76 -12.36 -7.22
CA PHE A 136 17.84 -11.51 -7.72
C PHE A 136 18.91 -11.22 -6.67
N LEU A 137 18.52 -10.88 -5.44
CA LEU A 137 19.46 -10.59 -4.34
C LEU A 137 20.35 -11.80 -4.03
N GLU A 138 19.76 -12.99 -4.01
CA GLU A 138 20.50 -14.24 -3.82
C GLU A 138 21.39 -14.56 -5.02
N ALA A 139 20.81 -14.65 -6.21
CA ALA A 139 21.52 -15.17 -7.40
C ALA A 139 22.54 -14.19 -8.00
N SER A 140 22.29 -12.86 -7.91
CA SER A 140 23.16 -11.83 -8.53
C SER A 140 24.07 -11.13 -7.53
N LEU A 141 23.63 -10.95 -6.26
CA LEU A 141 24.43 -10.28 -5.24
C LEU A 141 25.03 -11.25 -4.21
N GLY A 142 24.70 -12.54 -4.28
CA GLY A 142 25.21 -13.56 -3.38
C GLY A 142 24.70 -13.40 -1.93
N TRP A 143 23.57 -12.71 -1.72
CA TRP A 143 23.04 -12.48 -0.38
C TRP A 143 22.45 -13.78 0.19
N ASN A 144 22.71 -14.03 1.47
CA ASN A 144 22.10 -15.14 2.16
C ASN A 144 20.64 -14.83 2.55
N PHE A 145 19.91 -15.84 3.00
CA PHE A 145 18.50 -15.74 3.35
C PHE A 145 18.22 -14.66 4.42
N GLU A 146 19.11 -14.51 5.40
CA GLU A 146 18.98 -13.50 6.46
C GLU A 146 19.12 -12.08 5.93
N GLN A 147 20.09 -11.84 5.04
CA GLN A 147 20.32 -10.54 4.40
C GLN A 147 19.13 -10.14 3.53
N VAL A 148 18.61 -11.07 2.72
CA VAL A 148 17.40 -10.86 1.90
C VAL A 148 16.20 -10.53 2.77
N GLY A 149 15.97 -11.33 3.82
CA GLY A 149 14.86 -11.11 4.76
C GLY A 149 14.97 -9.78 5.50
N ALA A 150 16.16 -9.43 5.98
CA ALA A 150 16.44 -8.16 6.67
C ALA A 150 16.21 -6.95 5.74
N PHE A 151 16.67 -7.01 4.50
CA PHE A 151 16.45 -5.95 3.52
C PHE A 151 14.95 -5.76 3.24
N MET A 152 14.24 -6.83 2.94
CA MET A 152 12.80 -6.76 2.65
C MET A 152 11.99 -6.29 3.87
N GLY A 153 12.32 -6.78 5.07
CA GLY A 153 11.68 -6.35 6.31
C GLY A 153 11.91 -4.88 6.60
N THR A 154 13.16 -4.41 6.51
CA THR A 154 13.54 -3.01 6.70
C THR A 154 12.88 -2.12 5.66
N TRP A 155 12.82 -2.55 4.39
CA TRP A 155 12.13 -1.82 3.32
C TRP A 155 10.66 -1.62 3.64
N VAL A 156 9.95 -2.66 4.13
CA VAL A 156 8.52 -2.57 4.50
C VAL A 156 8.33 -1.67 5.72
N ILE A 157 9.25 -1.69 6.70
CA ILE A 157 9.23 -0.78 7.86
C ILE A 157 9.39 0.67 7.39
N GLY A 158 10.45 0.95 6.60
CA GLY A 158 10.72 2.28 6.07
C GLY A 158 9.56 2.83 5.24
N TYR A 159 9.00 1.99 4.35
CA TYR A 159 7.78 2.30 3.61
C TYR A 159 6.62 2.69 4.54
N GLY A 160 6.39 1.91 5.61
CA GLY A 160 5.35 2.19 6.59
C GLY A 160 5.56 3.50 7.35
N ILE A 161 6.80 3.79 7.74
CA ILE A 161 7.16 5.05 8.42
C ILE A 161 6.90 6.25 7.51
N VAL A 162 7.42 6.23 6.26
CA VAL A 162 7.19 7.31 5.30
C VAL A 162 5.69 7.50 5.04
N GLN A 163 4.94 6.41 4.91
CA GLN A 163 3.50 6.48 4.70
C GLN A 163 2.76 7.11 5.89
N GLY A 164 3.13 6.75 7.13
CA GLY A 164 2.54 7.30 8.35
C GLY A 164 2.88 8.78 8.58
N THR A 165 4.08 9.20 8.17
CA THR A 165 4.57 10.57 8.30
C THR A 165 4.26 11.46 7.09
N ALA A 166 3.61 10.93 6.05
CA ALA A 166 3.32 11.64 4.80
C ALA A 166 2.68 13.04 4.99
N PRO A 167 1.71 13.26 5.89
CA PRO A 167 1.19 14.61 6.15
C PRO A 167 2.24 15.59 6.67
N GLY A 168 3.15 15.12 7.54
CA GLY A 168 4.27 15.90 8.04
C GLY A 168 5.28 16.26 6.95
N LEU A 169 5.68 15.27 6.15
CA LEU A 169 6.60 15.46 5.02
C LEU A 169 6.05 16.47 4.00
N ARG A 170 4.76 16.43 3.70
CA ARG A 170 4.13 17.40 2.82
C ARG A 170 4.23 18.83 3.37
N ARG A 171 4.07 19.00 4.69
CA ARG A 171 4.22 20.32 5.34
C ARG A 171 5.65 20.84 5.25
N LEU A 172 6.65 19.98 5.44
CA LEU A 172 8.07 20.35 5.29
C LEU A 172 8.37 20.84 3.86
N TRP A 173 7.62 20.37 2.85
CA TRP A 173 7.74 20.83 1.46
C TRP A 173 6.79 22.00 1.14
N GLY A 174 6.28 22.71 2.14
CA GLY A 174 5.40 23.87 1.99
C GLY A 174 3.96 23.55 1.57
N GLN A 175 3.58 22.26 1.53
CA GLN A 175 2.24 21.84 1.13
C GLN A 175 1.32 21.75 2.36
N THR A 176 0.64 22.83 2.68
CA THR A 176 -0.22 22.93 3.89
C THR A 176 -1.68 22.52 3.65
N THR A 177 -2.08 22.38 2.39
CA THR A 177 -3.44 21.92 2.01
C THR A 177 -3.54 20.41 1.97
N THR A 178 -4.77 19.88 2.04
CA THR A 178 -5.05 18.45 1.82
C THR A 178 -4.68 18.03 0.39
N PRO A 179 -4.22 16.78 0.18
CA PRO A 179 -3.86 16.34 -1.16
C PRO A 179 -5.10 16.18 -2.04
N GLY A 180 -5.05 16.76 -3.22
CA GLY A 180 -6.07 16.61 -4.26
C GLY A 180 -5.60 15.73 -5.43
N VAL A 181 -6.33 15.81 -6.55
CA VAL A 181 -6.07 15.07 -7.79
C VAL A 181 -4.66 15.33 -8.33
N SER A 182 -4.22 16.59 -8.33
CA SER A 182 -2.87 16.97 -8.79
C SER A 182 -1.75 16.28 -8.01
N ALA A 183 -1.96 16.03 -6.71
CA ALA A 183 -0.98 15.31 -5.91
C ALA A 183 -0.91 13.82 -6.31
N VAL A 184 -2.06 13.17 -6.59
CA VAL A 184 -2.09 11.79 -7.12
C VAL A 184 -1.33 11.71 -8.44
N GLN A 185 -1.59 12.63 -9.36
CA GLN A 185 -0.96 12.68 -10.68
C GLN A 185 0.55 12.91 -10.58
N PHE A 186 0.98 13.90 -9.79
CA PHE A 186 2.40 14.21 -9.59
C PHE A 186 3.19 13.03 -9.04
N TRP A 187 2.71 12.42 -7.94
CA TRP A 187 3.43 11.31 -7.32
C TRP A 187 3.42 10.04 -8.17
N SER A 188 2.36 9.80 -8.97
CA SER A 188 2.31 8.70 -9.93
C SER A 188 3.26 8.92 -11.11
N ALA A 189 3.32 10.13 -11.66
CA ALA A 189 4.26 10.48 -12.73
C ALA A 189 5.72 10.33 -12.27
N LEU A 190 6.06 10.87 -11.09
CA LEU A 190 7.39 10.74 -10.52
C LEU A 190 7.77 9.27 -10.30
N LEU A 191 6.84 8.47 -9.79
CA LEU A 191 7.07 7.05 -9.54
C LEU A 191 7.33 6.26 -10.83
N THR A 192 6.77 6.67 -11.97
CA THR A 192 6.98 6.00 -13.25
C THR A 192 8.46 5.99 -13.67
N ALA A 193 9.19 7.07 -13.39
CA ALA A 193 10.58 7.20 -13.75
C ALA A 193 11.52 6.29 -12.93
N ILE A 194 11.20 6.01 -11.67
CA ILE A 194 12.15 5.35 -10.75
C ILE A 194 12.47 3.93 -11.19
N PRO A 195 11.52 3.00 -11.42
CA PRO A 195 11.86 1.65 -11.86
C PRO A 195 12.51 1.64 -13.25
N ALA A 196 12.16 2.59 -14.14
CA ALA A 196 12.83 2.76 -15.42
C ALA A 196 14.31 3.12 -15.25
N LEU A 197 14.63 4.08 -14.37
CA LEU A 197 16.01 4.49 -14.08
C LEU A 197 16.81 3.35 -13.46
N ILE A 198 16.23 2.57 -12.54
CA ILE A 198 16.89 1.37 -12.01
C ILE A 198 17.14 0.36 -13.15
N GLY A 199 16.15 0.12 -14.00
CA GLY A 199 16.29 -0.78 -15.15
C GLY A 199 17.40 -0.36 -16.11
N VAL A 200 17.54 0.95 -16.39
CA VAL A 200 18.65 1.49 -17.20
C VAL A 200 19.99 1.31 -16.49
N ALA A 201 20.06 1.54 -15.16
CA ALA A 201 21.29 1.35 -14.40
C ALA A 201 21.76 -0.11 -14.42
N LEU A 202 20.84 -1.06 -14.31
CA LEU A 202 21.14 -2.50 -14.46
C LEU A 202 21.59 -2.84 -15.88
N TRP A 203 20.96 -2.26 -16.90
CA TRP A 203 21.35 -2.49 -18.29
C TRP A 203 22.75 -1.99 -18.60
N ARG A 204 23.16 -0.89 -17.95
CA ARG A 204 24.50 -0.31 -18.11
C ARG A 204 25.55 -0.95 -17.19
N GLU A 205 25.19 -2.01 -16.49
CA GLU A 205 26.06 -2.69 -15.52
C GLU A 205 26.70 -1.72 -14.50
N ALA A 206 26.01 -0.59 -14.22
CA ALA A 206 26.40 0.30 -13.13
C ALA A 206 26.41 -0.49 -11.81
N ASN A 207 27.03 0.06 -10.75
CA ASN A 207 27.09 -0.65 -9.48
C ASN A 207 25.72 -1.22 -9.09
N VAL A 208 25.51 -2.49 -9.43
CA VAL A 208 24.19 -3.18 -9.39
C VAL A 208 23.63 -3.19 -7.98
N GLY A 209 24.47 -3.42 -6.97
CA GLY A 209 24.07 -3.41 -5.57
C GLY A 209 23.52 -2.05 -5.13
N VAL A 210 24.23 -0.96 -5.47
CA VAL A 210 23.82 0.41 -5.15
C VAL A 210 22.56 0.78 -5.96
N ALA A 211 22.53 0.48 -7.25
CA ALA A 211 21.38 0.80 -8.10
C ALA A 211 20.08 0.17 -7.58
N ILE A 212 20.13 -1.09 -7.15
CA ILE A 212 18.97 -1.78 -6.57
C ILE A 212 18.64 -1.23 -5.19
N THR A 213 19.58 -1.17 -4.25
CA THR A 213 19.28 -0.79 -2.86
C THR A 213 18.81 0.66 -2.75
N ALA A 214 19.54 1.60 -3.34
CA ALA A 214 19.19 3.02 -3.31
C ALA A 214 17.96 3.31 -4.20
N GLY A 215 17.88 2.70 -5.38
CA GLY A 215 16.74 2.88 -6.29
C GLY A 215 15.43 2.36 -5.69
N LEU A 216 15.45 1.18 -5.05
CA LEU A 216 14.25 0.64 -4.39
C LEU A 216 13.92 1.40 -3.11
N ALA A 217 14.90 1.98 -2.41
CA ALA A 217 14.62 2.90 -1.30
C ALA A 217 13.89 4.15 -1.79
N ALA A 218 14.36 4.77 -2.89
CA ALA A 218 13.69 5.90 -3.54
C ALA A 218 12.28 5.53 -4.02
N PHE A 219 12.13 4.35 -4.67
CA PHE A 219 10.81 3.82 -5.01
C PHE A 219 9.91 3.72 -3.78
N GLY A 220 10.42 3.18 -2.67
CA GLY A 220 9.69 3.02 -1.42
C GLY A 220 9.14 4.33 -0.87
N VAL A 221 9.96 5.39 -0.88
CA VAL A 221 9.55 6.73 -0.43
C VAL A 221 8.44 7.30 -1.31
N VAL A 222 8.63 7.33 -2.63
CA VAL A 222 7.66 7.90 -3.56
C VAL A 222 6.37 7.07 -3.61
N PHE A 223 6.49 5.75 -3.57
CA PHE A 223 5.34 4.84 -3.49
C PHE A 223 4.56 5.02 -2.18
N ALA A 224 5.25 5.21 -1.04
CA ALA A 224 4.61 5.46 0.25
C ALA A 224 3.79 6.75 0.24
N MET A 225 4.36 7.84 -0.30
CA MET A 225 3.67 9.12 -0.47
C MET A 225 2.42 8.96 -1.33
N ASN A 226 2.55 8.36 -2.53
CA ASN A 226 1.44 8.13 -3.43
C ASN A 226 0.36 7.24 -2.79
N SER A 227 0.77 6.15 -2.16
CA SER A 227 -0.16 5.22 -1.46
C SER A 227 -0.89 5.88 -0.29
N SER A 228 -0.24 6.81 0.45
CA SER A 228 -0.88 7.57 1.52
C SER A 228 -1.97 8.50 0.96
N ILE A 229 -1.66 9.21 -0.12
CA ILE A 229 -2.59 10.10 -0.82
C ILE A 229 -3.80 9.31 -1.36
N HIS A 230 -3.57 8.20 -2.07
CA HIS A 230 -4.66 7.32 -2.52
C HIS A 230 -5.54 6.84 -1.36
N SER A 231 -4.92 6.54 -0.22
CA SER A 231 -5.65 6.08 0.97
C SER A 231 -6.53 7.16 1.60
N TYR A 232 -6.17 8.42 1.47
CA TYR A 232 -7.00 9.56 1.84
C TYR A 232 -8.09 9.81 0.78
N MET A 233 -7.72 9.83 -0.51
CA MET A 233 -8.64 10.15 -1.60
C MET A 233 -9.86 9.22 -1.65
N VAL A 234 -9.72 7.93 -1.35
CA VAL A 234 -10.87 7.01 -1.30
C VAL A 234 -11.92 7.47 -0.28
N LEU A 235 -11.52 8.10 0.82
CA LEU A 235 -12.45 8.67 1.79
C LEU A 235 -12.98 10.05 1.38
N ALA A 236 -12.19 10.84 0.65
CA ALA A 236 -12.59 12.13 0.12
C ALA A 236 -13.66 12.01 -0.99
N TYR A 237 -13.63 10.90 -1.77
CA TYR A 237 -14.64 10.59 -2.79
C TYR A 237 -15.89 9.89 -2.25
N THR A 238 -15.98 9.65 -0.94
CA THR A 238 -17.02 8.79 -0.38
C THR A 238 -17.91 9.56 0.59
N ASP A 239 -19.21 9.39 0.44
CA ASP A 239 -20.21 9.86 1.40
C ASP A 239 -20.20 9.03 2.69
N ALA A 240 -20.67 9.59 3.81
CA ALA A 240 -20.72 8.91 5.10
C ALA A 240 -21.52 7.60 5.07
N GLU A 241 -22.55 7.51 4.21
CA GLU A 241 -23.42 6.33 4.09
C GLU A 241 -22.80 5.18 3.29
N SER A 242 -21.90 5.47 2.33
CA SER A 242 -21.33 4.48 1.41
C SER A 242 -19.87 4.13 1.69
N VAL A 243 -19.29 4.59 2.81
CA VAL A 243 -17.85 4.44 3.15
C VAL A 243 -17.39 2.99 3.07
N SER A 244 -18.09 2.08 3.73
CA SER A 244 -17.68 0.67 3.79
C SER A 244 -17.68 0.01 2.42
N LEU A 245 -18.67 0.31 1.58
CA LEU A 245 -18.80 -0.22 0.22
C LEU A 245 -17.65 0.29 -0.65
N ASN A 246 -17.44 1.60 -0.71
CA ASN A 246 -16.42 2.23 -1.56
C ASN A 246 -14.99 1.85 -1.14
N VAL A 247 -14.74 1.80 0.17
CA VAL A 247 -13.47 1.28 0.70
C VAL A 247 -13.30 -0.20 0.35
N GLY A 248 -14.39 -0.98 0.34
CA GLY A 248 -14.40 -2.37 -0.10
C GLY A 248 -13.95 -2.54 -1.55
N PHE A 249 -14.53 -1.80 -2.49
CA PHE A 249 -14.13 -1.80 -3.91
C PHE A 249 -12.67 -1.43 -4.10
N TYR A 250 -12.24 -0.38 -3.43
CA TYR A 250 -10.85 0.06 -3.46
C TYR A 250 -9.87 -1.02 -2.96
N TYR A 251 -10.22 -1.75 -1.89
CA TYR A 251 -9.38 -2.86 -1.40
C TYR A 251 -9.45 -4.09 -2.28
N MET A 252 -10.59 -4.38 -2.91
CA MET A 252 -10.72 -5.44 -3.90
C MET A 252 -9.78 -5.19 -5.10
N ALA A 253 -9.79 -3.98 -5.66
CA ALA A 253 -8.87 -3.59 -6.73
C ALA A 253 -7.41 -3.68 -6.31
N ASN A 254 -7.09 -3.26 -5.07
CA ASN A 254 -5.76 -3.39 -4.50
C ASN A 254 -5.32 -4.87 -4.38
N ALA A 255 -6.20 -5.76 -3.97
CA ALA A 255 -5.90 -7.19 -3.84
C ALA A 255 -5.71 -7.84 -5.23
N ALA A 256 -6.59 -7.50 -6.19
CA ALA A 256 -6.49 -7.97 -7.58
C ALA A 256 -5.19 -7.49 -8.25
N GLY A 257 -4.81 -6.22 -8.07
CA GLY A 257 -3.55 -5.68 -8.59
C GLY A 257 -2.33 -6.39 -8.02
N ARG A 258 -2.36 -6.69 -6.72
CA ARG A 258 -1.29 -7.46 -6.06
C ARG A 258 -1.21 -8.89 -6.58
N LEU A 259 -2.33 -9.56 -6.79
CA LEU A 259 -2.37 -10.90 -7.37
C LEU A 259 -1.74 -10.90 -8.77
N VAL A 260 -2.20 -9.99 -9.63
CA VAL A 260 -1.66 -9.86 -11.00
C VAL A 260 -0.17 -9.51 -10.96
N GLY A 261 0.26 -8.57 -10.11
CA GLY A 261 1.68 -8.23 -9.96
C GLY A 261 2.52 -9.41 -9.51
N THR A 262 2.03 -10.24 -8.57
CA THR A 262 2.74 -11.44 -8.11
C THR A 262 2.87 -12.49 -9.22
N LEU A 263 1.81 -12.74 -10.00
CA LEU A 263 1.85 -13.65 -11.13
C LEU A 263 2.81 -13.15 -12.21
N LEU A 264 2.76 -11.86 -12.52
CA LEU A 264 3.68 -11.21 -13.46
C LEU A 264 5.13 -11.27 -12.94
N SER A 265 5.36 -11.20 -11.63
CA SER A 265 6.69 -11.27 -11.04
C SER A 265 7.44 -12.53 -11.50
N GLY A 266 6.81 -13.70 -11.37
CA GLY A 266 7.41 -14.94 -11.85
C GLY A 266 7.50 -15.01 -13.38
N ALA A 267 6.39 -14.74 -14.08
CA ALA A 267 6.32 -14.86 -15.53
C ALA A 267 7.30 -13.91 -16.26
N VAL A 268 7.35 -12.65 -15.85
CA VAL A 268 8.24 -11.64 -16.47
C VAL A 268 9.69 -11.87 -16.09
N PHE A 269 9.96 -12.31 -14.85
CA PHE A 269 11.33 -12.64 -14.44
C PHE A 269 11.94 -13.77 -15.28
N MET A 270 11.14 -14.75 -15.66
CA MET A 270 11.58 -15.87 -16.51
C MET A 270 11.92 -15.45 -17.96
N LEU A 271 11.49 -14.27 -18.42
CA LEU A 271 11.88 -13.75 -19.73
C LEU A 271 13.35 -13.31 -19.77
N GLY A 272 13.96 -13.06 -18.63
CA GLY A 272 15.37 -12.75 -18.52
C GLY A 272 16.22 -14.03 -18.60
N ARG A 273 17.33 -13.99 -19.37
CA ARG A 273 18.28 -15.11 -19.46
C ARG A 273 19.14 -15.25 -18.21
N THR A 274 19.21 -14.21 -17.40
CA THR A 274 19.96 -14.13 -16.13
C THR A 274 19.07 -13.53 -15.07
N ALA A 275 19.43 -13.68 -13.79
CA ALA A 275 18.69 -13.07 -12.70
C ALA A 275 18.66 -11.53 -12.80
N ALA A 276 19.76 -10.92 -13.26
CA ALA A 276 19.82 -9.48 -13.54
C ALA A 276 18.86 -9.07 -14.67
N GLY A 277 18.85 -9.82 -15.79
CA GLY A 277 17.90 -9.59 -16.89
C GLY A 277 16.45 -9.79 -16.49
N GLY A 278 16.15 -10.78 -15.65
CA GLY A 278 14.82 -11.02 -15.11
C GLY A 278 14.35 -9.88 -14.20
N MET A 279 15.21 -9.39 -13.29
CA MET A 279 14.91 -8.23 -12.46
C MET A 279 14.70 -6.96 -13.28
N GLN A 280 15.53 -6.75 -14.31
CA GLN A 280 15.38 -5.63 -15.25
C GLN A 280 14.04 -5.67 -15.98
N ALA A 281 13.62 -6.83 -16.49
CA ALA A 281 12.32 -7.00 -17.14
C ALA A 281 11.16 -6.67 -16.17
N CYS A 282 11.24 -7.11 -14.93
CA CYS A 282 10.26 -6.77 -13.90
C CYS A 282 10.21 -5.26 -13.58
N LEU A 283 11.35 -4.57 -13.60
CA LEU A 283 11.41 -3.12 -13.41
C LEU A 283 10.77 -2.35 -14.58
N TRP A 284 11.00 -2.78 -15.82
CA TRP A 284 10.31 -2.22 -16.98
C TRP A 284 8.81 -2.46 -16.96
N CYS A 285 8.38 -3.67 -16.57
CA CYS A 285 6.98 -3.98 -16.36
C CYS A 285 6.38 -3.12 -15.25
N SER A 286 7.11 -2.90 -14.13
CA SER A 286 6.72 -2.00 -13.06
C SER A 286 6.50 -0.57 -13.56
N SER A 287 7.45 -0.03 -14.34
CA SER A 287 7.33 1.31 -14.91
C SER A 287 6.09 1.44 -15.79
N LEU A 288 5.82 0.44 -16.65
CA LEU A 288 4.60 0.40 -17.47
C LEU A 288 3.32 0.39 -16.61
N LEU A 289 3.27 -0.42 -15.56
CA LEU A 289 2.11 -0.48 -14.67
C LEU A 289 1.91 0.85 -13.91
N VAL A 290 2.99 1.52 -13.47
CA VAL A 290 2.87 2.85 -12.85
C VAL A 290 2.41 3.89 -13.89
N LEU A 291 2.89 3.80 -15.13
CA LEU A 291 2.42 4.66 -16.21
C LEU A 291 0.91 4.49 -16.44
N LEU A 292 0.39 3.27 -16.43
CA LEU A 292 -1.05 2.99 -16.52
C LEU A 292 -1.81 3.54 -15.31
N ALA A 293 -1.22 3.48 -14.10
CA ALA A 293 -1.80 4.11 -12.92
C ALA A 293 -1.87 5.64 -13.07
N TRP A 294 -0.80 6.25 -13.58
CA TRP A 294 -0.76 7.68 -13.85
C TRP A 294 -1.79 8.10 -14.89
N ILE A 295 -1.85 7.41 -16.05
CA ILE A 295 -2.83 7.67 -17.12
C ILE A 295 -4.26 7.53 -16.57
N SER A 296 -4.54 6.50 -15.78
CA SER A 296 -5.84 6.33 -15.13
C SER A 296 -6.17 7.53 -14.23
N SER A 297 -5.18 8.03 -13.47
CA SER A 297 -5.37 9.18 -12.57
C SER A 297 -5.70 10.49 -13.27
N LEU A 298 -5.40 10.63 -14.57
CA LEU A 298 -5.74 11.82 -15.37
C LEU A 298 -7.26 12.00 -15.53
N ARG A 299 -8.03 10.92 -15.34
CA ARG A 299 -9.51 10.93 -15.41
C ARG A 299 -10.17 11.14 -14.05
N LEU A 300 -9.39 11.39 -12.98
CA LEU A 300 -9.96 11.63 -11.65
C LEU A 300 -10.76 12.93 -11.63
N PRO A 301 -12.06 12.91 -11.29
CA PRO A 301 -12.81 14.13 -11.05
C PRO A 301 -12.35 14.81 -9.75
N PRO A 302 -12.66 16.09 -9.54
CA PRO A 302 -12.44 16.71 -8.22
C PRO A 302 -13.21 15.95 -7.13
N PRO A 303 -12.66 15.82 -5.91
CA PRO A 303 -13.37 15.14 -4.81
C PRO A 303 -14.60 15.96 -4.38
N LEU A 304 -15.62 15.26 -3.86
CA LEU A 304 -16.93 15.85 -3.49
C LEU A 304 -16.84 17.02 -2.48
N ARG A 305 -15.73 17.14 -1.76
CA ARG A 305 -15.49 18.19 -0.74
C ARG A 305 -14.57 19.32 -1.21
N ALA A 306 -14.15 19.33 -2.46
CA ALA A 306 -13.31 20.39 -3.03
C ALA A 306 -14.11 21.50 -3.75
N ALA A 307 -15.44 21.48 -3.66
CA ALA A 307 -16.23 22.63 -4.07
C ALA A 307 -16.11 23.74 -3.01
N PRO A 308 -15.86 24.99 -3.42
CA PRO A 308 -15.68 26.13 -2.52
C PRO A 308 -16.89 26.42 -1.65
#